data_6dd86f004f10b8f4f3f0185b523cdf00
#
_entry.id   6dd86f004f10b8f4f3f0185b523cdf00
#
_cell.length_a   1.000
_cell.length_b   1.000
_cell.length_c   1.000
_cell.angle_alpha   90.00
_cell.angle_beta   90.00
_cell.angle_gamma   90.00
#
_symmetry.space_group_name_H-M   'P 1'
#
loop_
_entity.id
_entity.type
_entity.pdbx_description
1 polymer ?
#
loop_
_entity_poly.entity_id
_entity_poly.type
_entity_poly.pdbx_seq_one_letter_code
_entity_poly.pdbx_strand_id
1 'polypeptide(L)'
;MRAIVTHRIQIVNNLQLAVRGQGRLPERYSSSVSASNPRIVVLGSINMDLITRTPSLPDPGETVLGTSFTTSPGGKGSNQAIAAAKAGVPVSFIGAVGDDEFGETLRRTLSSAGVDDRALRTAPGSSGIAAISVDDHAENSIVVVPGANEHVRDLTDNDLAVISDAAILLCQLEIPLDTVVTAFEYARSRGVVTILNPSPVQDLPDALVAATDVLVVNEAEEARLGNRVNEVAHVITTLGARGARYRGSESFEVAAPRVDAVDTTGAGDAFAGALAASWFDGPRKAVQWACAAGSFAATRPGASTSSGTREDIDALRDTAAG
;
A
#
# COMPACT_ATOMS: atom_id res chain seq x y z
N MET A 1 -41.59 0.06 -2.54
CA MET A 1 -41.02 -0.09 -1.19
C MET A 1 -40.97 -1.54 -0.66
N ARG A 2 -41.58 -2.55 -1.33
CA ARG A 2 -41.50 -3.98 -0.90
C ARG A 2 -40.41 -4.80 -1.60
N ALA A 3 -39.82 -4.37 -2.70
CA ALA A 3 -38.80 -5.12 -3.45
C ALA A 3 -37.38 -4.99 -2.91
N ILE A 4 -37.08 -3.94 -2.13
CA ILE A 4 -35.72 -3.67 -1.60
C ILE A 4 -35.44 -4.47 -0.31
N VAL A 5 -36.49 -4.79 0.45
CA VAL A 5 -36.35 -5.53 1.71
C VAL A 5 -36.09 -7.01 1.48
N THR A 6 -36.63 -7.61 0.42
CA THR A 6 -36.48 -9.04 0.12
C THR A 6 -35.07 -9.38 -0.36
N HIS A 7 -34.37 -8.45 -0.99
CA HIS A 7 -32.98 -8.67 -1.46
C HIS A 7 -31.95 -8.64 -0.32
N ARG A 8 -32.20 -7.85 0.74
CA ARG A 8 -31.32 -7.80 1.92
C ARG A 8 -31.36 -9.05 2.78
N ILE A 9 -32.51 -9.73 2.85
CA ILE A 9 -32.67 -10.95 3.68
C ILE A 9 -32.01 -12.16 3.02
N GLN A 10 -31.93 -12.21 1.70
CA GLN A 10 -31.32 -13.32 0.98
C GLN A 10 -29.80 -13.27 0.97
N ILE A 11 -29.20 -12.08 1.11
CA ILE A 11 -27.74 -11.89 1.24
C ILE A 11 -27.25 -12.32 2.64
N VAL A 12 -28.00 -12.06 3.70
CA VAL A 12 -27.62 -12.40 5.07
C VAL A 12 -27.66 -13.94 5.31
N ASN A 13 -28.58 -14.66 4.69
CA ASN A 13 -28.69 -16.12 4.86
C ASN A 13 -27.61 -16.92 4.08
N ASN A 14 -27.00 -16.34 3.04
CA ASN A 14 -25.89 -16.98 2.32
C ASN A 14 -24.52 -16.76 2.99
N LEU A 15 -24.39 -15.77 3.90
CA LEU A 15 -23.15 -15.52 4.62
C LEU A 15 -22.91 -16.49 5.80
N GLN A 16 -23.95 -17.12 6.34
CA GLN A 16 -23.79 -18.04 7.48
C GLN A 16 -23.33 -19.45 7.11
N LEU A 17 -23.28 -19.81 5.82
CA LEU A 17 -22.85 -21.13 5.34
C LEU A 17 -21.39 -21.19 4.88
N ALA A 18 -20.69 -20.06 4.80
CA ALA A 18 -19.30 -19.98 4.30
C ALA A 18 -18.21 -20.08 5.38
N VAL A 19 -18.54 -20.25 6.65
CA VAL A 19 -17.58 -20.23 7.79
C VAL A 19 -16.95 -21.59 8.11
N ARG A 20 -17.23 -22.65 7.34
CA ARG A 20 -16.57 -23.96 7.54
C ARG A 20 -16.07 -24.53 6.23
N GLY A 21 -14.82 -24.29 5.86
CA GLY A 21 -14.17 -24.99 4.74
C GLY A 21 -12.78 -24.48 4.42
N GLN A 22 -11.81 -25.15 4.95
CA GLN A 22 -10.43 -25.42 4.45
C GLN A 22 -9.86 -24.53 3.31
N GLY A 23 -8.77 -23.84 3.62
CA GLY A 23 -7.77 -23.13 2.86
C GLY A 23 -7.46 -23.54 1.41
N ARG A 24 -8.39 -23.30 0.51
CA ARG A 24 -8.13 -23.09 -0.93
C ARG A 24 -8.66 -21.71 -1.26
N LEU A 25 -7.92 -20.93 -2.06
CA LEU A 25 -8.47 -19.76 -2.73
C LEU A 25 -9.80 -20.19 -3.35
N PRO A 26 -10.91 -19.46 -3.14
CA PRO A 26 -12.20 -19.86 -3.71
C PRO A 26 -12.03 -20.03 -5.22
N GLU A 27 -12.61 -21.08 -5.80
CA GLU A 27 -12.58 -21.39 -7.26
C GLU A 27 -13.04 -20.24 -8.18
N ARG A 28 -13.53 -19.16 -7.61
CA ARG A 28 -13.94 -17.91 -8.30
C ARG A 28 -12.79 -17.21 -9.02
N TYR A 29 -11.53 -17.47 -8.64
CA TYR A 29 -10.36 -16.83 -9.23
C TYR A 29 -9.80 -17.53 -10.47
N SER A 30 -10.45 -18.63 -10.93
CA SER A 30 -9.86 -19.50 -11.95
C SER A 30 -10.27 -19.22 -13.40
N SER A 31 -11.13 -18.24 -13.70
CA SER A 31 -11.74 -18.25 -15.05
C SER A 31 -11.61 -17.00 -15.92
N SER A 32 -10.96 -15.90 -15.50
CA SER A 32 -10.83 -14.73 -16.40
C SER A 32 -9.59 -13.85 -16.25
N VAL A 33 -8.74 -14.07 -15.26
CA VAL A 33 -7.51 -13.27 -15.08
C VAL A 33 -6.34 -14.05 -15.68
N SER A 34 -5.67 -13.49 -16.68
CA SER A 34 -4.37 -14.01 -17.13
C SER A 34 -3.40 -13.92 -15.97
N ALA A 35 -3.10 -15.06 -15.35
CA ALA A 35 -2.20 -15.16 -14.18
C ALA A 35 -0.77 -14.64 -14.46
N SER A 36 -0.45 -14.36 -15.73
CA SER A 36 0.89 -13.92 -16.17
C SER A 36 1.15 -12.42 -16.04
N ASN A 37 0.11 -11.57 -15.88
CA ASN A 37 0.30 -10.12 -15.71
C ASN A 37 -0.94 -9.46 -15.08
N PRO A 38 -1.13 -9.58 -13.74
CA PRO A 38 -2.30 -9.05 -13.06
C PRO A 38 -2.29 -7.53 -13.08
N ARG A 39 -3.42 -6.89 -13.45
CA ARG A 39 -3.58 -5.45 -13.29
C ARG A 39 -3.80 -5.12 -11.81
N ILE A 40 -3.05 -4.18 -11.27
CA ILE A 40 -3.18 -3.68 -9.91
C ILE A 40 -3.82 -2.30 -9.94
N VAL A 41 -4.75 -2.06 -9.04
CA VAL A 41 -5.23 -0.72 -8.71
C VAL A 41 -4.72 -0.36 -7.32
N VAL A 42 -4.07 0.79 -7.21
CA VAL A 42 -3.73 1.39 -5.93
C VAL A 42 -4.66 2.57 -5.69
N LEU A 43 -5.44 2.49 -4.62
CA LEU A 43 -6.26 3.60 -4.11
C LEU A 43 -5.57 4.14 -2.86
N GLY A 44 -5.09 5.38 -2.91
CA GLY A 44 -4.32 5.90 -1.78
C GLY A 44 -3.81 7.31 -1.94
N SER A 45 -2.93 7.67 -1.02
CA SER A 45 -2.32 8.99 -0.90
C SER A 45 -1.21 9.25 -1.90
N ILE A 46 -1.04 10.52 -2.19
CA ILE A 46 0.13 11.05 -2.88
C ILE A 46 0.51 12.38 -2.23
N ASN A 47 1.77 12.53 -1.81
CA ASN A 47 2.26 13.67 -1.05
C ASN A 47 3.52 14.24 -1.67
N MET A 48 3.79 15.52 -1.38
CA MET A 48 5.12 16.09 -1.50
C MET A 48 5.77 16.11 -0.12
N ASP A 49 6.87 15.38 0.03
CA ASP A 49 7.66 15.36 1.25
C ASP A 49 8.59 16.59 1.26
N LEU A 50 8.47 17.42 2.29
CA LEU A 50 9.25 18.62 2.53
C LEU A 50 10.28 18.30 3.61
N ILE A 51 11.52 18.02 3.21
CA ILE A 51 12.54 17.46 4.09
C ILE A 51 13.52 18.56 4.47
N THR A 52 13.59 18.90 5.76
CA THR A 52 14.56 19.82 6.36
C THR A 52 15.56 19.02 7.18
N ARG A 53 16.85 19.26 6.96
CA ARG A 53 17.91 18.72 7.84
C ARG A 53 18.38 19.78 8.82
N THR A 54 18.66 19.35 10.04
CA THR A 54 19.04 20.23 11.16
C THR A 54 20.03 19.49 12.08
N PRO A 55 20.92 20.19 12.81
CA PRO A 55 21.79 19.55 13.79
C PRO A 55 21.05 18.83 14.92
N SER A 56 19.89 19.38 15.34
CA SER A 56 18.99 18.80 16.34
C SER A 56 17.55 19.15 16.02
N LEU A 57 16.60 18.30 16.43
CA LEU A 57 15.17 18.65 16.35
C LEU A 57 14.87 19.78 17.34
N PRO A 58 14.09 20.82 16.96
CA PRO A 58 13.76 21.93 17.85
C PRO A 58 12.84 21.49 18.99
N ASP A 59 13.11 21.99 20.19
CA ASP A 59 12.18 21.90 21.31
C ASP A 59 10.98 22.85 21.11
N PRO A 60 9.85 22.64 21.83
CA PRO A 60 8.71 23.55 21.77
C PRO A 60 9.11 24.99 22.07
N GLY A 61 8.89 25.88 21.09
CA GLY A 61 9.25 27.30 21.16
C GLY A 61 10.67 27.63 20.74
N GLU A 62 11.49 26.66 20.40
CA GLU A 62 12.85 26.85 19.90
C GLU A 62 12.86 27.15 18.39
N THR A 63 13.85 27.93 17.95
CA THR A 63 14.16 28.14 16.53
C THR A 63 15.58 27.66 16.27
N VAL A 64 15.72 26.65 15.40
CA VAL A 64 17.02 26.11 14.96
C VAL A 64 17.29 26.47 13.51
N LEU A 65 18.57 26.60 13.15
CA LEU A 65 18.99 26.81 11.76
C LEU A 65 19.18 25.45 11.09
N GLY A 66 18.40 25.21 10.03
CA GLY A 66 18.54 24.02 9.19
C GLY A 66 19.81 24.11 8.32
N THR A 67 20.32 22.95 7.93
CA THR A 67 21.51 22.81 7.07
C THR A 67 21.16 22.59 5.60
N SER A 68 19.99 22.01 5.31
CA SER A 68 19.48 21.83 3.94
C SER A 68 17.97 21.69 3.92
N PHE A 69 17.40 21.92 2.72
CA PHE A 69 16.00 21.68 2.41
C PHE A 69 15.90 20.98 1.05
N THR A 70 15.07 19.93 0.98
CA THR A 70 14.78 19.23 -0.26
C THR A 70 13.30 18.86 -0.31
N THR A 71 12.77 18.69 -1.53
CA THR A 71 11.42 18.14 -1.75
C THR A 71 11.54 16.81 -2.47
N SER A 72 10.68 15.86 -2.12
CA SER A 72 10.64 14.54 -2.75
C SER A 72 9.19 14.09 -2.91
N PRO A 73 8.80 13.56 -4.08
CA PRO A 73 7.51 12.87 -4.20
C PRO A 73 7.43 11.68 -3.25
N GLY A 74 6.30 11.59 -2.53
CA GLY A 74 6.04 10.60 -1.51
C GLY A 74 4.55 10.27 -1.39
N GLY A 75 4.15 9.81 -0.21
CA GLY A 75 2.81 9.27 0.06
C GLY A 75 2.78 7.75 -0.16
N LYS A 76 2.22 7.03 0.81
CA LYS A 76 2.23 5.55 0.79
C LYS A 76 1.58 4.97 -0.46
N GLY A 77 0.45 5.54 -0.89
CA GLY A 77 -0.24 5.09 -2.08
C GLY A 77 0.62 5.20 -3.33
N SER A 78 1.19 6.38 -3.59
CA SER A 78 2.04 6.60 -4.76
C SER A 78 3.33 5.77 -4.71
N ASN A 79 3.95 5.61 -3.53
CA ASN A 79 5.15 4.80 -3.36
C ASN A 79 4.87 3.32 -3.71
N GLN A 80 3.76 2.77 -3.21
CA GLN A 80 3.35 1.38 -3.48
C GLN A 80 2.96 1.17 -4.94
N ALA A 81 2.31 2.15 -5.57
CA ALA A 81 1.98 2.11 -6.99
C ALA A 81 3.23 2.10 -7.88
N ILE A 82 4.20 2.98 -7.58
CA ILE A 82 5.48 3.05 -8.29
C ILE A 82 6.27 1.76 -8.09
N ALA A 83 6.31 1.23 -6.87
CA ALA A 83 6.98 -0.04 -6.59
C ALA A 83 6.37 -1.20 -7.40
N ALA A 84 5.04 -1.32 -7.45
CA ALA A 84 4.37 -2.34 -8.24
C ALA A 84 4.60 -2.15 -9.75
N ALA A 85 4.60 -0.93 -10.26
CA ALA A 85 4.87 -0.64 -11.68
C ALA A 85 6.31 -1.02 -12.07
N LYS A 86 7.31 -0.62 -11.25
CA LYS A 86 8.72 -1.03 -11.45
C LYS A 86 8.91 -2.54 -11.34
N ALA A 87 8.08 -3.21 -10.56
CA ALA A 87 7.99 -4.67 -10.46
C ALA A 87 7.46 -5.32 -11.75
N GLY A 88 7.07 -4.53 -12.76
CA GLY A 88 6.76 -4.97 -14.12
C GLY A 88 5.30 -5.38 -14.35
N VAL A 89 4.35 -4.92 -13.51
CA VAL A 89 2.92 -5.16 -13.69
C VAL A 89 2.18 -3.87 -14.07
N PRO A 90 1.07 -3.93 -14.82
CA PRO A 90 0.22 -2.76 -15.09
C PRO A 90 -0.41 -2.24 -13.81
N VAL A 91 -0.24 -0.94 -13.53
CA VAL A 91 -0.78 -0.29 -12.33
C VAL A 91 -1.62 0.92 -12.74
N SER A 92 -2.82 1.04 -12.18
CA SER A 92 -3.63 2.27 -12.22
C SER A 92 -3.69 2.88 -10.82
N PHE A 93 -3.63 4.20 -10.72
CA PHE A 93 -3.66 4.92 -9.46
C PHE A 93 -4.93 5.74 -9.33
N ILE A 94 -5.66 5.55 -8.21
CA ILE A 94 -6.82 6.34 -7.81
C ILE A 94 -6.41 7.19 -6.60
N GLY A 95 -6.53 8.50 -6.72
CA GLY A 95 -6.14 9.44 -5.67
C GLY A 95 -6.46 10.87 -6.07
N ALA A 96 -5.89 11.84 -5.36
CA ALA A 96 -6.06 13.26 -5.69
C ALA A 96 -4.78 14.05 -5.41
N VAL A 97 -4.50 15.03 -6.29
CA VAL A 97 -3.50 16.07 -6.11
C VAL A 97 -4.19 17.44 -6.06
N GLY A 98 -3.53 18.45 -5.51
CA GLY A 98 -3.99 19.82 -5.53
C GLY A 98 -3.84 20.49 -6.90
N ASP A 99 -4.44 21.65 -7.04
CA ASP A 99 -4.25 22.57 -8.19
C ASP A 99 -3.03 23.49 -7.98
N ASP A 100 -2.02 22.98 -7.28
CA ASP A 100 -0.76 23.63 -6.95
C ASP A 100 0.44 23.10 -7.77
N GLU A 101 1.61 23.71 -7.60
CA GLU A 101 2.86 23.30 -8.28
C GLU A 101 3.28 21.85 -7.95
N PHE A 102 2.93 21.38 -6.76
CA PHE A 102 3.21 19.99 -6.35
C PHE A 102 2.33 19.01 -7.11
N GLY A 103 1.06 19.35 -7.37
CA GLY A 103 0.13 18.49 -8.09
C GLY A 103 0.63 18.08 -9.45
N GLU A 104 1.19 19.01 -10.25
CA GLU A 104 1.77 18.70 -11.54
C GLU A 104 3.01 17.80 -11.42
N THR A 105 3.89 18.09 -10.45
CA THR A 105 5.09 17.30 -10.21
C THR A 105 4.77 15.88 -9.77
N LEU A 106 3.82 15.71 -8.86
CA LEU A 106 3.37 14.41 -8.35
C LEU A 106 2.73 13.56 -9.45
N ARG A 107 1.87 14.15 -10.28
CA ARG A 107 1.29 13.48 -11.45
C ARG A 107 2.36 12.98 -12.42
N ARG A 108 3.31 13.86 -12.75
CA ARG A 108 4.43 13.53 -13.63
C ARG A 108 5.30 12.39 -13.07
N THR A 109 5.47 12.33 -11.75
CA THR A 109 6.22 11.26 -11.10
C THR A 109 5.55 9.91 -11.30
N LEU A 110 4.22 9.81 -11.12
CA LEU A 110 3.47 8.57 -11.36
C LEU A 110 3.56 8.14 -12.83
N SER A 111 3.26 9.04 -13.76
CA SER A 111 3.26 8.72 -15.19
C SER A 111 4.65 8.33 -15.70
N SER A 112 5.72 9.00 -15.21
CA SER A 112 7.12 8.65 -15.55
C SER A 112 7.53 7.27 -15.02
N ALA A 113 6.90 6.79 -13.97
CA ALA A 113 7.10 5.44 -13.45
C ALA A 113 6.24 4.37 -14.16
N GLY A 114 5.46 4.76 -15.17
CA GLY A 114 4.57 3.85 -15.91
C GLY A 114 3.25 3.56 -15.24
N VAL A 115 2.87 4.33 -14.22
CA VAL A 115 1.57 4.22 -13.56
C VAL A 115 0.51 4.96 -14.37
N ASP A 116 -0.62 4.32 -14.63
CA ASP A 116 -1.80 4.93 -15.27
C ASP A 116 -2.47 5.88 -14.28
N ASP A 117 -2.34 7.20 -14.54
CA ASP A 117 -2.82 8.28 -13.69
C ASP A 117 -4.17 8.88 -14.15
N ARG A 118 -4.89 8.23 -15.06
CA ARG A 118 -6.18 8.75 -15.58
C ARG A 118 -7.27 8.85 -14.52
N ALA A 119 -7.17 8.09 -13.43
CA ALA A 119 -8.06 8.19 -12.27
C ALA A 119 -7.49 9.06 -11.13
N LEU A 120 -6.35 9.73 -11.34
CA LEU A 120 -5.83 10.73 -10.42
C LEU A 120 -6.56 12.06 -10.65
N ARG A 121 -7.28 12.53 -9.64
CA ARG A 121 -8.05 13.77 -9.69
C ARG A 121 -7.18 14.99 -9.39
N THR A 122 -7.58 16.14 -9.89
CA THR A 122 -7.10 17.43 -9.38
C THR A 122 -8.21 18.06 -8.54
N ALA A 123 -7.93 18.30 -7.27
CA ALA A 123 -8.84 18.93 -6.33
C ALA A 123 -8.42 20.39 -6.06
N PRO A 124 -9.36 21.29 -5.74
CA PRO A 124 -9.00 22.65 -5.35
C PRO A 124 -8.15 22.66 -4.07
N GLY A 125 -7.13 23.53 -4.03
CA GLY A 125 -6.24 23.72 -2.89
C GLY A 125 -4.94 22.93 -2.96
N SER A 126 -4.26 22.77 -1.83
CA SER A 126 -2.94 22.17 -1.78
C SER A 126 -2.94 20.67 -1.97
N SER A 127 -1.92 20.15 -2.62
CA SER A 127 -1.58 18.73 -2.57
C SER A 127 -1.30 18.26 -1.13
N GLY A 128 -1.35 16.97 -0.89
CA GLY A 128 -0.87 16.40 0.39
C GLY A 128 0.61 16.68 0.57
N ILE A 129 1.02 16.98 1.80
CA ILE A 129 2.43 17.18 2.16
C ILE A 129 2.79 16.38 3.42
N ALA A 130 4.06 15.99 3.52
CA ALA A 130 4.69 15.57 4.77
C ALA A 130 5.82 16.55 5.08
N ALA A 131 5.67 17.33 6.15
CA ALA A 131 6.75 18.18 6.69
C ALA A 131 7.64 17.29 7.57
N ILE A 132 8.88 17.09 7.14
CA ILE A 132 9.82 16.16 7.75
C ILE A 132 11.05 16.93 8.20
N SER A 133 11.35 16.87 9.50
CA SER A 133 12.62 17.36 10.05
C SER A 133 13.47 16.15 10.43
N VAL A 134 14.73 16.14 10.02
CA VAL A 134 15.69 15.06 10.30
C VAL A 134 16.94 15.67 10.91
N ASP A 135 17.38 15.12 12.04
CA ASP A 135 18.60 15.58 12.70
C ASP A 135 19.86 14.78 12.31
N ASP A 136 21.02 15.18 12.85
CA ASP A 136 22.31 14.52 12.59
C ASP A 136 22.40 13.10 13.18
N HIS A 137 21.46 12.72 14.07
CA HIS A 137 21.33 11.37 14.65
C HIS A 137 20.36 10.49 13.87
N ALA A 138 19.81 11.01 12.74
CA ALA A 138 18.78 10.38 11.94
C ALA A 138 17.43 10.20 12.68
N GLU A 139 17.21 10.92 13.78
CA GLU A 139 15.90 11.06 14.40
C GLU A 139 15.03 11.98 13.53
N ASN A 140 13.74 11.68 13.44
CA ASN A 140 12.84 12.49 12.63
C ASN A 140 11.56 12.88 13.38
N SER A 141 10.99 14.00 12.93
CA SER A 141 9.66 14.45 13.28
C SER A 141 8.87 14.71 12.00
N ILE A 142 7.67 14.13 11.90
CA ILE A 142 6.87 14.17 10.69
C ILE A 142 5.47 14.69 11.01
N VAL A 143 5.04 15.72 10.27
CA VAL A 143 3.67 16.22 10.29
C VAL A 143 3.07 16.03 8.90
N VAL A 144 2.03 15.21 8.79
CA VAL A 144 1.31 15.00 7.53
C VAL A 144 0.11 15.93 7.46
N VAL A 145 0.01 16.67 6.37
CA VAL A 145 -1.18 17.47 6.01
C VAL A 145 -1.82 16.79 4.80
N PRO A 146 -3.02 16.21 4.95
CA PRO A 146 -3.64 15.42 3.89
C PRO A 146 -3.88 16.19 2.59
N GLY A 147 -4.25 17.48 2.67
CA GLY A 147 -4.54 18.31 1.49
C GLY A 147 -5.54 17.63 0.56
N ALA A 148 -5.20 17.53 -0.72
CA ALA A 148 -6.04 16.92 -1.74
C ALA A 148 -6.43 15.45 -1.47
N ASN A 149 -5.65 14.70 -0.68
CA ASN A 149 -6.00 13.32 -0.31
C ASN A 149 -7.34 13.25 0.45
N GLU A 150 -7.71 14.29 1.20
CA GLU A 150 -9.02 14.39 1.87
C GLU A 150 -10.20 14.51 0.90
N HIS A 151 -9.96 14.85 -0.37
CA HIS A 151 -11.00 14.93 -1.40
C HIS A 151 -11.28 13.56 -2.07
N VAL A 152 -10.56 12.51 -1.70
CA VAL A 152 -10.86 11.14 -2.14
C VAL A 152 -11.96 10.55 -1.26
N ARG A 153 -13.13 11.24 -1.18
CA ARG A 153 -14.25 10.85 -0.31
C ARG A 153 -15.24 9.90 -0.96
N ASP A 154 -15.49 10.10 -2.24
CA ASP A 154 -16.45 9.31 -2.99
C ASP A 154 -15.76 8.66 -4.21
N LEU A 155 -16.13 7.42 -4.47
CA LEU A 155 -15.70 6.72 -5.68
C LEU A 155 -16.61 7.14 -6.84
N THR A 156 -16.00 7.61 -7.92
CA THR A 156 -16.70 7.91 -9.17
C THR A 156 -17.01 6.64 -9.95
N ASP A 157 -17.92 6.71 -10.93
CA ASP A 157 -18.18 5.57 -11.84
C ASP A 157 -16.90 5.12 -12.56
N ASN A 158 -15.98 6.04 -12.89
CA ASN A 158 -14.68 5.72 -13.46
C ASN A 158 -13.80 4.94 -12.47
N ASP A 159 -13.75 5.33 -11.20
CA ASP A 159 -12.99 4.61 -10.17
C ASP A 159 -13.53 3.18 -9.98
N LEU A 160 -14.86 3.05 -9.93
CA LEU A 160 -15.52 1.75 -9.84
C LEU A 160 -15.23 0.87 -11.06
N ALA A 161 -15.21 1.42 -12.26
CA ALA A 161 -14.85 0.70 -13.48
C ALA A 161 -13.39 0.24 -13.43
N VAL A 162 -12.45 1.12 -13.03
CA VAL A 162 -11.03 0.80 -12.88
C VAL A 162 -10.81 -0.31 -11.84
N ILE A 163 -11.51 -0.24 -10.69
CA ILE A 163 -11.43 -1.29 -9.65
C ILE A 163 -11.98 -2.62 -10.17
N SER A 164 -13.11 -2.61 -10.90
CA SER A 164 -13.74 -3.86 -11.37
C SER A 164 -12.90 -4.61 -12.41
N ASP A 165 -12.03 -3.91 -13.14
CA ASP A 165 -11.11 -4.47 -14.13
C ASP A 165 -9.77 -4.95 -13.52
N ALA A 166 -9.58 -4.74 -12.23
CA ALA A 166 -8.36 -5.12 -11.52
C ALA A 166 -8.38 -6.59 -11.08
N ALA A 167 -7.18 -7.15 -10.93
CA ALA A 167 -6.97 -8.41 -10.20
C ALA A 167 -6.78 -8.16 -8.70
N ILE A 168 -6.18 -7.02 -8.36
CA ILE A 168 -5.85 -6.62 -6.98
C ILE A 168 -6.20 -5.15 -6.78
N LEU A 169 -6.81 -4.84 -5.62
CA LEU A 169 -6.92 -3.50 -5.05
C LEU A 169 -6.00 -3.41 -3.83
N LEU A 170 -5.04 -2.51 -3.87
CA LEU A 170 -4.10 -2.22 -2.78
C LEU A 170 -4.39 -0.84 -2.18
N CYS A 171 -4.60 -0.77 -0.85
CA CYS A 171 -4.86 0.49 -0.15
C CYS A 171 -4.00 0.63 1.11
N GLN A 172 -3.89 1.90 1.56
CA GLN A 172 -3.32 2.34 2.83
C GLN A 172 -4.34 3.24 3.54
N LEU A 173 -3.98 3.86 4.67
CA LEU A 173 -4.93 4.65 5.48
C LEU A 173 -4.54 6.14 5.57
N GLU A 174 -4.01 6.71 4.48
CA GLU A 174 -3.73 8.15 4.35
C GLU A 174 -4.78 8.90 3.49
N ILE A 175 -5.91 8.27 3.23
CA ILE A 175 -7.12 8.84 2.61
C ILE A 175 -8.32 8.55 3.51
N PRO A 176 -9.50 9.16 3.28
CA PRO A 176 -10.68 8.91 4.11
C PRO A 176 -11.02 7.43 4.22
N LEU A 177 -11.15 6.95 5.47
CA LEU A 177 -11.35 5.54 5.79
C LEU A 177 -12.63 4.97 5.17
N ASP A 178 -13.72 5.75 5.16
CA ASP A 178 -15.01 5.33 4.58
C ASP A 178 -14.89 5.02 3.08
N THR A 179 -14.01 5.73 2.37
CA THR A 179 -13.71 5.46 0.96
C THR A 179 -13.00 4.14 0.79
N VAL A 180 -12.03 3.82 1.67
CA VAL A 180 -11.33 2.54 1.66
C VAL A 180 -12.32 1.39 1.94
N VAL A 181 -13.20 1.56 2.93
CA VAL A 181 -14.27 0.56 3.22
C VAL A 181 -15.12 0.31 1.98
N THR A 182 -15.66 1.39 1.37
CA THR A 182 -16.52 1.29 0.18
C THR A 182 -15.80 0.61 -0.98
N ALA A 183 -14.52 0.97 -1.23
CA ALA A 183 -13.72 0.39 -2.29
C ALA A 183 -13.48 -1.11 -2.08
N PHE A 184 -13.19 -1.52 -0.85
CA PHE A 184 -12.94 -2.93 -0.50
C PHE A 184 -14.19 -3.77 -0.61
N GLU A 185 -15.34 -3.30 -0.11
CA GLU A 185 -16.63 -3.98 -0.28
C GLU A 185 -16.98 -4.14 -1.77
N TYR A 186 -16.78 -3.09 -2.57
CA TYR A 186 -17.01 -3.12 -4.01
C TYR A 186 -16.06 -4.10 -4.71
N ALA A 187 -14.75 -3.99 -4.48
CA ALA A 187 -13.73 -4.87 -5.05
C ALA A 187 -14.05 -6.34 -4.78
N ARG A 188 -14.37 -6.65 -3.53
CA ARG A 188 -14.76 -8.01 -3.12
C ARG A 188 -16.01 -8.51 -3.80
N SER A 189 -17.01 -7.64 -4.04
CA SER A 189 -18.23 -8.00 -4.79
C SER A 189 -17.95 -8.35 -6.25
N ARG A 190 -16.81 -7.89 -6.79
CA ARG A 190 -16.32 -8.14 -8.15
C ARG A 190 -15.32 -9.28 -8.23
N GLY A 191 -14.93 -9.89 -7.11
CA GLY A 191 -13.92 -10.94 -7.07
C GLY A 191 -12.49 -10.41 -7.21
N VAL A 192 -12.26 -9.13 -6.96
CA VAL A 192 -10.95 -8.49 -6.90
C VAL A 192 -10.33 -8.77 -5.53
N VAL A 193 -9.07 -9.21 -5.49
CA VAL A 193 -8.33 -9.43 -4.24
C VAL A 193 -8.03 -8.09 -3.58
N THR A 194 -8.28 -8.00 -2.28
CA THR A 194 -8.04 -6.79 -1.50
C THR A 194 -6.80 -6.94 -0.63
N ILE A 195 -5.85 -6.03 -0.76
CA ILE A 195 -4.63 -5.96 0.07
C ILE A 195 -4.66 -4.64 0.85
N LEU A 196 -4.65 -4.73 2.18
CA LEU A 196 -4.60 -3.57 3.07
C LEU A 196 -3.23 -3.47 3.75
N ASN A 197 -2.56 -2.34 3.61
CA ASN A 197 -1.47 -1.91 4.49
C ASN A 197 -2.03 -0.81 5.42
N PRO A 198 -2.47 -1.14 6.65
CA PRO A 198 -3.20 -0.22 7.53
C PRO A 198 -2.25 0.79 8.18
N SER A 199 -1.56 1.56 7.39
CA SER A 199 -0.59 2.58 7.81
C SER A 199 -1.02 3.97 7.32
N PRO A 200 -1.06 4.99 8.21
CA PRO A 200 -0.88 4.90 9.67
C PRO A 200 -1.99 4.10 10.35
N VAL A 201 -1.62 3.37 11.41
CA VAL A 201 -2.58 2.52 12.14
C VAL A 201 -3.66 3.35 12.80
N GLN A 202 -4.90 2.97 12.56
CA GLN A 202 -6.10 3.47 13.21
C GLN A 202 -7.08 2.32 13.48
N ASP A 203 -8.18 2.58 14.17
CA ASP A 203 -9.22 1.58 14.41
C ASP A 203 -9.86 1.15 13.08
N LEU A 204 -9.85 -0.16 12.82
CA LEU A 204 -10.41 -0.71 11.59
C LEU A 204 -11.90 -1.05 11.78
N PRO A 205 -12.81 -0.52 10.95
CA PRO A 205 -14.21 -0.95 10.96
C PRO A 205 -14.36 -2.44 10.63
N ASP A 206 -15.35 -3.11 11.21
CA ASP A 206 -15.64 -4.53 10.94
C ASP A 206 -15.83 -4.82 9.46
N ALA A 207 -16.48 -3.89 8.74
CA ALA A 207 -16.71 -4.00 7.29
C ALA A 207 -15.39 -4.04 6.51
N LEU A 208 -14.39 -3.21 6.89
CA LEU A 208 -13.08 -3.20 6.24
C LEU A 208 -12.32 -4.50 6.50
N VAL A 209 -12.29 -4.95 7.77
CA VAL A 209 -11.61 -6.21 8.13
C VAL A 209 -12.25 -7.39 7.38
N ALA A 210 -13.57 -7.46 7.35
CA ALA A 210 -14.31 -8.51 6.63
C ALA A 210 -14.10 -8.47 5.12
N ALA A 211 -13.81 -7.28 4.57
CA ALA A 211 -13.55 -7.09 3.14
C ALA A 211 -12.06 -7.19 2.76
N THR A 212 -11.15 -7.42 3.72
CA THR A 212 -9.71 -7.54 3.51
C THR A 212 -9.32 -9.01 3.32
N ASP A 213 -8.72 -9.35 2.17
CA ASP A 213 -8.18 -10.69 1.93
C ASP A 213 -6.77 -10.84 2.48
N VAL A 214 -5.94 -9.79 2.33
CA VAL A 214 -4.53 -9.78 2.71
C VAL A 214 -4.23 -8.54 3.54
N LEU A 215 -3.63 -8.73 4.70
CA LEU A 215 -3.20 -7.65 5.59
C LEU A 215 -1.66 -7.61 5.65
N VAL A 216 -1.08 -6.44 5.40
CA VAL A 216 0.38 -6.22 5.48
C VAL A 216 0.65 -5.22 6.60
N VAL A 217 1.34 -5.67 7.65
CA VAL A 217 1.64 -4.88 8.85
C VAL A 217 3.10 -5.02 9.24
N ASN A 218 3.63 -4.09 10.01
CA ASN A 218 4.86 -4.29 10.78
C ASN A 218 4.53 -4.77 12.21
N GLU A 219 5.55 -5.12 13.00
CA GLU A 219 5.36 -5.65 14.37
C GLU A 219 4.60 -4.67 15.27
N ALA A 220 4.88 -3.37 15.16
CA ALA A 220 4.20 -2.36 15.98
C ALA A 220 2.73 -2.18 15.57
N GLU A 221 2.45 -2.21 14.26
CA GLU A 221 1.09 -2.16 13.72
C GLU A 221 0.29 -3.41 14.09
N GLU A 222 0.91 -4.61 13.97
CA GLU A 222 0.30 -5.88 14.40
C GLU A 222 -0.07 -5.83 15.89
N ALA A 223 0.86 -5.38 16.74
CA ALA A 223 0.62 -5.27 18.18
C ALA A 223 -0.52 -4.29 18.51
N ARG A 224 -0.61 -3.16 17.78
CA ARG A 224 -1.66 -2.16 17.97
C ARG A 224 -3.03 -2.64 17.51
N LEU A 225 -3.11 -3.38 16.41
CA LEU A 225 -4.35 -3.99 15.91
C LEU A 225 -4.82 -5.18 16.78
N GLY A 226 -3.90 -5.81 17.50
CA GLY A 226 -4.20 -6.90 18.43
C GLY A 226 -4.94 -8.05 17.77
N ASN A 227 -6.07 -8.47 18.36
CA ASN A 227 -6.82 -9.62 17.87
C ASN A 227 -7.47 -9.42 16.49
N ARG A 228 -7.61 -8.17 16.02
CA ARG A 228 -8.21 -7.86 14.71
C ARG A 228 -7.44 -8.52 13.55
N VAL A 229 -6.12 -8.66 13.68
CA VAL A 229 -5.31 -9.35 12.67
C VAL A 229 -5.71 -10.81 12.47
N ASN A 230 -6.31 -11.46 13.48
CA ASN A 230 -6.74 -12.86 13.39
C ASN A 230 -8.02 -13.07 12.58
N GLU A 231 -8.72 -11.99 12.25
CA GLU A 231 -9.98 -12.02 11.49
C GLU A 231 -9.70 -12.02 9.97
N VAL A 232 -8.44 -11.70 9.55
CA VAL A 232 -8.04 -11.65 8.13
C VAL A 232 -7.41 -12.98 7.69
N ALA A 233 -7.77 -13.43 6.48
CA ALA A 233 -7.37 -14.74 5.97
C ALA A 233 -5.85 -14.87 5.75
N HIS A 234 -5.20 -13.81 5.27
CA HIS A 234 -3.76 -13.78 4.99
C HIS A 234 -3.14 -12.58 5.69
N VAL A 235 -2.20 -12.82 6.60
CA VAL A 235 -1.49 -11.76 7.33
C VAL A 235 0.01 -11.89 7.07
N ILE A 236 0.61 -10.80 6.63
CA ILE A 236 2.05 -10.68 6.45
C ILE A 236 2.56 -9.64 7.44
N THR A 237 3.44 -10.05 8.34
CA THR A 237 4.10 -9.16 9.30
C THR A 237 5.55 -8.94 8.86
N THR A 238 5.88 -7.72 8.50
CA THR A 238 7.26 -7.35 8.18
C THR A 238 8.07 -7.20 9.48
N LEU A 239 9.28 -7.77 9.48
CA LEU A 239 10.18 -7.87 10.63
C LEU A 239 11.47 -7.04 10.43
N GLY A 240 11.44 -6.04 9.54
CA GLY A 240 12.59 -5.25 9.13
C GLY A 240 13.69 -6.12 8.52
N ALA A 241 14.93 -5.96 8.97
CA ALA A 241 16.07 -6.74 8.48
C ALA A 241 15.96 -8.26 8.72
N ARG A 242 15.04 -8.71 9.58
CA ARG A 242 14.77 -10.14 9.80
C ARG A 242 13.90 -10.77 8.70
N GLY A 243 13.25 -9.97 7.86
CA GLY A 243 12.39 -10.43 6.78
C GLY A 243 10.90 -10.28 7.06
N ALA A 244 10.11 -11.33 6.86
CA ALA A 244 8.67 -11.28 7.08
C ALA A 244 8.11 -12.63 7.53
N ARG A 245 7.05 -12.58 8.32
CA ARG A 245 6.24 -13.72 8.74
C ARG A 245 4.91 -13.71 7.99
N TYR A 246 4.53 -14.84 7.47
CA TYR A 246 3.21 -15.08 6.89
C TYR A 246 2.38 -15.99 7.78
N ARG A 247 1.11 -15.68 7.91
CA ARG A 247 0.08 -16.50 8.54
C ARG A 247 -1.17 -16.52 7.66
N GLY A 248 -1.65 -17.71 7.34
CA GLY A 248 -2.82 -17.95 6.49
C GLY A 248 -3.11 -19.44 6.39
N SER A 249 -3.20 -19.99 5.17
CA SER A 249 -3.35 -21.43 4.93
C SER A 249 -2.19 -22.27 5.47
N GLU A 250 -1.04 -21.67 5.62
CA GLU A 250 0.16 -22.17 6.29
C GLU A 250 0.76 -21.05 7.13
N SER A 251 1.78 -21.35 7.93
CA SER A 251 2.58 -20.33 8.62
C SER A 251 4.04 -20.57 8.33
N PHE A 252 4.77 -19.49 7.97
CA PHE A 252 6.20 -19.54 7.71
C PHE A 252 6.84 -18.17 7.93
N GLU A 253 8.15 -18.18 8.07
CA GLU A 253 8.98 -16.98 8.03
C GLU A 253 9.90 -17.03 6.82
N VAL A 254 10.20 -15.86 6.27
CA VAL A 254 11.14 -15.64 5.18
C VAL A 254 12.18 -14.66 5.67
N ALA A 255 13.45 -15.04 5.62
CA ALA A 255 14.54 -14.12 5.92
C ALA A 255 14.70 -13.08 4.80
N ALA A 256 14.96 -11.83 5.16
CA ALA A 256 15.32 -10.81 4.19
C ALA A 256 16.75 -11.04 3.66
N PRO A 257 17.02 -10.74 2.38
CA PRO A 257 18.38 -10.62 1.89
C PRO A 257 19.20 -9.65 2.77
N ARG A 258 20.43 -10.04 3.11
CA ARG A 258 21.34 -9.16 3.86
C ARG A 258 21.89 -8.09 2.94
N VAL A 259 21.73 -6.83 3.35
CA VAL A 259 22.20 -5.66 2.60
C VAL A 259 22.77 -4.62 3.57
N ASP A 260 23.64 -3.77 3.07
CA ASP A 260 24.08 -2.57 3.80
C ASP A 260 23.01 -1.49 3.60
N ALA A 261 22.20 -1.28 4.63
CA ALA A 261 21.11 -0.31 4.58
C ALA A 261 21.65 1.12 4.62
N VAL A 262 21.17 1.94 3.65
CA VAL A 262 21.48 3.38 3.54
C VAL A 262 20.31 4.20 4.07
N ASP A 263 19.08 3.85 3.66
CA ASP A 263 17.84 4.53 4.04
C ASP A 263 16.68 3.53 3.98
N THR A 264 15.97 3.36 5.08
CA THR A 264 14.85 2.43 5.15
C THR A 264 13.50 3.06 4.77
N THR A 265 13.50 4.36 4.41
CA THR A 265 12.30 5.06 3.95
C THR A 265 11.73 4.37 2.71
N GLY A 266 10.43 4.08 2.74
CA GLY A 266 9.74 3.43 1.61
C GLY A 266 10.03 1.93 1.44
N ALA A 267 10.88 1.30 2.26
CA ALA A 267 11.13 -0.16 2.17
C ALA A 267 9.84 -0.98 2.38
N GLY A 268 8.96 -0.53 3.29
CA GLY A 268 7.64 -1.13 3.49
C GLY A 268 6.70 -0.94 2.29
N ASP A 269 6.79 0.21 1.61
CA ASP A 269 6.00 0.48 0.40
C ASP A 269 6.51 -0.36 -0.78
N ALA A 270 7.83 -0.49 -0.93
CA ALA A 270 8.45 -1.37 -1.92
C ALA A 270 8.05 -2.83 -1.67
N PHE A 271 8.04 -3.27 -0.41
CA PHE A 271 7.55 -4.59 -0.01
C PHE A 271 6.07 -4.78 -0.43
N ALA A 272 5.19 -3.85 -0.06
CA ALA A 272 3.75 -3.98 -0.32
C ALA A 272 3.43 -3.96 -1.82
N GLY A 273 4.07 -3.08 -2.61
CA GLY A 273 3.93 -3.03 -4.06
C GLY A 273 4.40 -4.32 -4.75
N ALA A 274 5.57 -4.83 -4.36
CA ALA A 274 6.11 -6.09 -4.87
C ALA A 274 5.28 -7.31 -4.46
N LEU A 275 4.78 -7.34 -3.22
CA LEU A 275 3.85 -8.37 -2.74
C LEU A 275 2.61 -8.44 -3.63
N ALA A 276 1.98 -7.28 -3.89
CA ALA A 276 0.83 -7.21 -4.77
C ALA A 276 1.16 -7.70 -6.19
N ALA A 277 2.32 -7.31 -6.73
CA ALA A 277 2.75 -7.70 -8.08
C ALA A 277 2.97 -9.22 -8.25
N SER A 278 3.26 -9.92 -7.16
CA SER A 278 3.60 -11.36 -7.18
C SER A 278 2.61 -12.26 -6.42
N TRP A 279 1.51 -11.71 -5.92
CA TRP A 279 0.58 -12.43 -5.05
C TRP A 279 0.05 -13.74 -5.65
N PHE A 280 -0.24 -13.74 -6.95
CA PHE A 280 -0.76 -14.93 -7.65
C PHE A 280 0.28 -16.03 -7.90
N ASP A 281 1.57 -15.78 -7.65
CA ASP A 281 2.62 -16.81 -7.65
C ASP A 281 2.58 -17.71 -6.40
N GLY A 282 1.68 -17.38 -5.47
CA GLY A 282 1.46 -18.04 -4.19
C GLY A 282 2.20 -17.33 -3.03
N PRO A 283 1.65 -17.43 -1.80
CA PRO A 283 2.09 -16.62 -0.66
C PRO A 283 3.58 -16.70 -0.37
N ARG A 284 4.17 -17.90 -0.43
CA ARG A 284 5.59 -18.07 -0.10
C ARG A 284 6.51 -17.35 -1.09
N LYS A 285 6.26 -17.49 -2.40
CA LYS A 285 7.05 -16.81 -3.42
C LYS A 285 6.84 -15.30 -3.36
N ALA A 286 5.59 -14.87 -3.16
CA ALA A 286 5.26 -13.45 -3.06
C ALA A 286 5.97 -12.78 -1.87
N VAL A 287 5.96 -13.41 -0.69
CA VAL A 287 6.65 -12.88 0.50
C VAL A 287 8.17 -12.89 0.31
N GLN A 288 8.75 -13.93 -0.30
CA GLN A 288 10.19 -13.96 -0.61
C GLN A 288 10.59 -12.82 -1.52
N TRP A 289 9.81 -12.60 -2.58
CA TRP A 289 10.09 -11.54 -3.54
C TRP A 289 9.89 -10.14 -2.94
N ALA A 290 8.85 -9.96 -2.13
CA ALA A 290 8.60 -8.73 -1.41
C ALA A 290 9.71 -8.40 -0.39
N CYS A 291 10.26 -9.39 0.30
CA CYS A 291 11.43 -9.19 1.16
C CYS A 291 12.64 -8.68 0.36
N ALA A 292 12.89 -9.25 -0.82
CA ALA A 292 13.98 -8.79 -1.68
C ALA A 292 13.75 -7.35 -2.16
N ALA A 293 12.50 -6.99 -2.52
CA ALA A 293 12.14 -5.63 -2.93
C ALA A 293 12.35 -4.60 -1.80
N GLY A 294 11.91 -4.92 -0.58
CA GLY A 294 12.13 -4.07 0.59
C GLY A 294 13.62 -3.93 0.94
N SER A 295 14.39 -5.03 0.87
CA SER A 295 15.83 -4.99 1.10
C SER A 295 16.55 -4.16 0.04
N PHE A 296 16.18 -4.30 -1.24
CA PHE A 296 16.75 -3.50 -2.31
C PHE A 296 16.48 -2.00 -2.11
N ALA A 297 15.24 -1.64 -1.77
CA ALA A 297 14.87 -0.26 -1.50
C ALA A 297 15.72 0.33 -0.35
N ALA A 298 15.99 -0.45 0.71
CA ALA A 298 16.79 0.00 1.83
C ALA A 298 18.28 0.31 1.48
N THR A 299 18.79 -0.14 0.34
CA THR A 299 20.17 0.17 -0.11
C THR A 299 20.32 1.55 -0.76
N ARG A 300 19.24 2.30 -0.96
CA ARG A 300 19.22 3.56 -1.70
C ARG A 300 18.43 4.64 -0.95
N PRO A 301 18.81 5.91 -1.08
CA PRO A 301 18.06 6.98 -0.45
C PRO A 301 16.71 7.23 -1.12
N GLY A 302 15.72 7.66 -0.32
CA GLY A 302 14.40 8.06 -0.75
C GLY A 302 13.36 6.93 -0.77
N ALA A 303 12.09 7.29 -0.96
CA ALA A 303 10.96 6.38 -0.89
C ALA A 303 10.67 5.72 -2.25
N SER A 304 9.91 6.40 -3.14
CA SER A 304 9.54 5.83 -4.44
C SER A 304 10.73 5.66 -5.40
N THR A 305 11.75 6.50 -5.25
CA THR A 305 12.98 6.47 -6.07
C THR A 305 13.83 5.25 -5.79
N SER A 306 13.82 4.73 -4.55
CA SER A 306 14.61 3.57 -4.11
C SER A 306 14.05 2.23 -4.58
N SER A 307 12.78 2.15 -4.98
CA SER A 307 12.16 0.90 -5.46
C SER A 307 12.88 0.32 -6.67
N GLY A 308 13.18 -0.98 -6.63
CA GLY A 308 13.86 -1.72 -7.69
C GLY A 308 12.95 -2.11 -8.86
N THR A 309 13.56 -2.37 -10.01
CA THR A 309 12.91 -3.06 -11.12
C THR A 309 12.76 -4.55 -10.81
N ARG A 310 12.01 -5.28 -11.64
CA ARG A 310 11.90 -6.75 -11.53
C ARG A 310 13.27 -7.41 -11.54
N GLU A 311 14.16 -6.98 -12.45
CA GLU A 311 15.51 -7.54 -12.58
C GLU A 311 16.37 -7.28 -11.33
N ASP A 312 16.27 -6.08 -10.74
CA ASP A 312 16.96 -5.75 -9.50
C ASP A 312 16.52 -6.66 -8.34
N ILE A 313 15.20 -6.87 -8.22
CA ILE A 313 14.61 -7.68 -7.15
C ILE A 313 14.98 -9.16 -7.34
N ASP A 314 14.89 -9.68 -8.57
CA ASP A 314 15.24 -11.06 -8.89
C ASP A 314 16.73 -11.33 -8.61
N ALA A 315 17.62 -10.43 -9.04
CA ALA A 315 19.05 -10.54 -8.78
C ALA A 315 19.37 -10.60 -7.27
N LEU A 316 18.72 -9.75 -6.46
CA LEU A 316 18.96 -9.75 -5.01
C LEU A 316 18.37 -10.99 -4.33
N ARG A 317 17.17 -11.45 -4.74
CA ARG A 317 16.56 -12.68 -4.23
C ARG A 317 17.45 -13.89 -4.47
N ASP A 318 18.00 -14.01 -5.68
CA ASP A 318 18.77 -15.18 -6.10
C ASP A 318 20.14 -15.24 -5.39
N THR A 319 20.74 -14.10 -5.05
CA THR A 319 21.95 -14.04 -4.22
C THR A 319 21.73 -14.50 -2.79
N ALA A 320 20.52 -14.39 -2.26
CA ALA A 320 20.17 -14.81 -0.90
C ALA A 320 19.83 -16.31 -0.80
N ALA A 321 19.60 -16.97 -1.92
CA ALA A 321 19.24 -18.39 -1.98
C ALA A 321 20.46 -19.34 -2.13
N GLY A 322 21.65 -18.81 -2.40
CA GLY A 322 22.92 -19.53 -2.53
C GLY A 322 23.79 -19.37 -1.32
#